data_95240b287a29b36f11c7f5ebb655a199
#
_entry.id   95240b287a29b36f11c7f5ebb655a199
#
_cell.length_a   1.000
_cell.length_b   1.000
_cell.length_c   1.000
_cell.angle_alpha   90.00
_cell.angle_beta   90.00
_cell.angle_gamma   90.00
#
_symmetry.space_group_name_H-M   'P 1'
#
loop_
_entity.id
_entity.type
_entity.pdbx_description
1 polymer ?
#
loop_
_entity_poly.entity_id
_entity_poly.type
_entity_poly.pdbx_seq_one_letter_code
_entity_poly.pdbx_strand_id
1 'polypeptide(L)'
;AAPYGNNSLREKNVISIADLKTQFATIINSDNGYKLIEKDMMIKAVVTGNDVSGNIYNQVSVQDASGAIIIAINGSGLSGYLPVGQEILVNLKGLYIGSYKKLPQIGGVNTKLSDGSLGMGKIERAIWNEHFKILNPGEADASTVVPEEFDLTKLTDAAYMDANVGKLMTLKKVKF
;
A
#
# COMPACT_ATOMS: atom_id res chain seq x y z
N ALA A 1 -24.12 -2.91 6.01
CA ALA A 1 -22.86 -3.59 5.64
C ALA A 1 -22.22 -2.82 4.49
N ALA A 2 -20.91 -2.64 4.55
CA ALA A 2 -20.18 -2.01 3.44
C ALA A 2 -20.37 -2.89 2.18
N PRO A 3 -20.73 -2.31 1.04
CA PRO A 3 -20.99 -3.09 -0.18
C PRO A 3 -19.73 -3.66 -0.81
N TYR A 4 -18.56 -3.34 -0.28
CA TYR A 4 -17.26 -3.73 -0.80
C TYR A 4 -16.39 -4.36 0.28
N GLY A 5 -15.56 -5.30 -0.12
CA GLY A 5 -14.64 -5.98 0.75
C GLY A 5 -15.24 -7.21 1.43
N ASN A 6 -14.47 -7.81 2.31
CA ASN A 6 -14.81 -9.04 3.01
C ASN A 6 -15.06 -8.76 4.49
N ASN A 7 -16.33 -8.63 4.86
CA ASN A 7 -16.74 -8.33 6.24
C ASN A 7 -16.50 -9.51 7.22
N SER A 8 -16.15 -10.70 6.71
CA SER A 8 -15.85 -11.86 7.55
C SER A 8 -14.41 -11.84 8.10
N LEU A 9 -13.54 -10.99 7.57
CA LEU A 9 -12.18 -10.88 8.06
C LEU A 9 -12.16 -10.43 9.52
N ARG A 10 -11.26 -11.04 10.29
CA ARG A 10 -10.98 -10.68 11.67
C ARG A 10 -9.50 -10.39 11.84
N GLU A 11 -9.16 -9.46 12.69
CA GLU A 11 -7.77 -9.13 13.00
C GLU A 11 -7.04 -10.36 13.55
N LYS A 12 -6.01 -10.78 12.85
CA LYS A 12 -5.14 -11.87 13.23
C LYS A 12 -3.77 -11.69 12.62
N ASN A 13 -2.74 -11.83 13.43
CA ASN A 13 -1.36 -11.69 12.97
C ASN A 13 -1.11 -10.35 12.25
N VAL A 14 -1.67 -9.28 12.80
CA VAL A 14 -1.43 -7.92 12.28
C VAL A 14 0.01 -7.52 12.52
N ILE A 15 0.70 -7.13 11.46
CA ILE A 15 2.07 -6.64 11.51
C ILE A 15 2.13 -5.19 11.04
N SER A 16 3.18 -4.47 11.41
CA SER A 16 3.41 -3.14 10.90
C SER A 16 3.89 -3.17 9.45
N ILE A 17 3.65 -2.10 8.72
CA ILE A 17 4.15 -1.94 7.34
C ILE A 17 5.68 -1.99 7.32
N ALA A 18 6.34 -1.40 8.34
CA ALA A 18 7.79 -1.47 8.46
C ALA A 18 8.30 -2.92 8.63
N ASP A 19 7.65 -3.72 9.46
CA ASP A 19 8.00 -5.13 9.65
C ASP A 19 7.76 -5.94 8.38
N LEU A 20 6.66 -5.67 7.67
CA LEU A 20 6.39 -6.29 6.37
C LEU A 20 7.53 -6.01 5.38
N LYS A 21 7.95 -4.77 5.25
CA LYS A 21 9.06 -4.39 4.37
C LYS A 21 10.38 -5.04 4.80
N THR A 22 10.63 -5.17 6.09
CA THR A 22 11.83 -5.82 6.63
C THR A 22 11.85 -7.31 6.30
N GLN A 23 10.74 -8.01 6.49
CA GLN A 23 10.64 -9.45 6.19
C GLN A 23 10.89 -9.76 4.72
N PHE A 24 10.51 -8.88 3.81
CA PHE A 24 10.64 -9.05 2.37
C PHE A 24 11.69 -8.13 1.74
N ALA A 25 12.62 -7.60 2.54
CA ALA A 25 13.61 -6.63 2.08
C ALA A 25 14.45 -7.11 0.88
N THR A 26 14.85 -8.39 0.86
CA THR A 26 15.61 -8.97 -0.24
C THR A 26 14.84 -8.91 -1.56
N ILE A 27 13.54 -9.21 -1.51
CA ILE A 27 12.67 -9.18 -2.69
C ILE A 27 12.39 -7.74 -3.12
N ILE A 28 12.09 -6.85 -2.18
CA ILE A 28 11.79 -5.44 -2.44
C ILE A 28 13.00 -4.73 -3.05
N ASN A 29 14.20 -5.06 -2.59
CA ASN A 29 15.45 -4.44 -3.08
C ASN A 29 15.96 -5.05 -4.39
N SER A 30 15.32 -6.12 -4.88
CA SER A 30 15.63 -6.71 -6.18
C SER A 30 14.92 -5.95 -7.30
N ASP A 31 15.58 -5.79 -8.44
CA ASP A 31 14.92 -5.23 -9.61
C ASP A 31 13.76 -6.13 -10.05
N ASN A 32 12.54 -5.58 -10.02
CA ASN A 32 11.31 -6.29 -10.38
C ASN A 32 11.08 -7.60 -9.60
N GLY A 33 11.59 -7.69 -8.37
CA GLY A 33 11.35 -8.82 -7.50
C GLY A 33 9.88 -8.98 -7.13
N TYR A 34 9.43 -10.21 -6.99
CA TYR A 34 8.08 -10.52 -6.50
C TYR A 34 8.09 -11.85 -5.73
N LYS A 35 7.24 -11.95 -4.73
CA LYS A 35 7.08 -13.16 -3.95
C LYS A 35 5.66 -13.29 -3.42
N LEU A 36 5.11 -14.51 -3.49
CA LEU A 36 3.83 -14.84 -2.86
C LEU A 36 3.96 -14.78 -1.34
N ILE A 37 3.03 -14.13 -0.69
CA ILE A 37 2.90 -14.13 0.77
C ILE A 37 2.14 -15.40 1.17
N GLU A 38 2.86 -16.35 1.75
CA GLU A 38 2.31 -17.66 2.11
C GLU A 38 1.87 -17.74 3.57
N LYS A 39 2.43 -16.89 4.43
CA LYS A 39 2.10 -16.85 5.86
C LYS A 39 0.85 -16.04 6.13
N ASP A 40 0.12 -16.45 7.17
CA ASP A 40 -0.97 -15.64 7.70
C ASP A 40 -0.42 -14.33 8.28
N MET A 41 -0.70 -13.23 7.63
CA MET A 41 -0.36 -11.90 8.11
C MET A 41 -1.34 -10.87 7.54
N MET A 42 -1.56 -9.84 8.31
CA MET A 42 -2.44 -8.72 7.97
C MET A 42 -1.75 -7.40 8.25
N ILE A 43 -2.17 -6.35 7.55
CA ILE A 43 -1.87 -4.97 7.91
C ILE A 43 -3.17 -4.22 8.16
N LYS A 44 -3.10 -3.25 9.05
CA LYS A 44 -4.18 -2.32 9.37
C LYS A 44 -3.66 -0.91 9.12
N ALA A 45 -4.24 -0.24 8.16
CA ALA A 45 -3.68 1.02 7.65
C ALA A 45 -4.77 1.98 7.19
N VAL A 46 -4.40 3.23 7.02
CA VAL A 46 -5.27 4.30 6.55
C VAL A 46 -4.92 4.64 5.10
N VAL A 47 -5.93 4.79 4.27
CA VAL A 47 -5.76 5.23 2.88
C VAL A 47 -5.27 6.68 2.87
N THR A 48 -4.13 6.93 2.24
CA THR A 48 -3.53 8.25 2.12
C THR A 48 -3.54 8.82 0.70
N GLY A 49 -3.76 7.97 -0.29
CA GLY A 49 -3.87 8.38 -1.68
C GLY A 49 -4.64 7.36 -2.50
N ASN A 50 -5.37 7.83 -3.49
CA ASN A 50 -6.17 7.04 -4.40
C ASN A 50 -6.25 7.71 -5.78
N ASP A 51 -7.15 7.26 -6.63
CA ASP A 51 -7.28 7.71 -8.02
C ASP A 51 -8.00 9.06 -8.20
N VAL A 52 -8.45 9.71 -7.12
CA VAL A 52 -9.15 11.03 -7.20
C VAL A 52 -8.26 12.11 -7.78
N SER A 53 -6.98 12.11 -7.42
CA SER A 53 -6.04 13.15 -7.87
C SER A 53 -5.59 13.00 -9.33
N GLY A 54 -5.98 11.95 -10.00
CA GLY A 54 -5.57 11.66 -11.38
C GLY A 54 -4.12 11.23 -11.57
N ASN A 55 -3.32 11.27 -10.50
CA ASN A 55 -1.90 10.93 -10.55
C ASN A 55 -1.60 9.48 -10.18
N ILE A 56 -2.56 8.79 -9.55
CA ILE A 56 -2.42 7.41 -9.11
C ILE A 56 -3.45 6.57 -9.86
N TYR A 57 -2.99 5.76 -10.81
CA TYR A 57 -3.85 4.91 -11.62
C TYR A 57 -3.80 3.48 -11.08
N ASN A 58 -4.97 2.90 -10.75
CA ASN A 58 -5.09 1.53 -10.28
C ASN A 58 -4.18 1.24 -9.06
N GLN A 59 -4.01 2.20 -8.18
CA GLN A 59 -3.20 2.10 -6.99
C GLN A 59 -3.86 2.80 -5.82
N VAL A 60 -3.59 2.28 -4.63
CA VAL A 60 -3.95 2.92 -3.37
C VAL A 60 -2.69 2.98 -2.51
N SER A 61 -2.40 4.15 -1.96
CA SER A 61 -1.36 4.30 -0.96
C SER A 61 -1.99 4.18 0.42
N VAL A 62 -1.40 3.35 1.27
CA VAL A 62 -1.85 3.14 2.65
C VAL A 62 -0.70 3.36 3.62
N GLN A 63 -1.01 3.80 4.81
CA GLN A 63 -0.03 4.17 5.83
C GLN A 63 -0.49 3.73 7.22
N ASP A 64 0.44 3.24 8.01
CA ASP A 64 0.31 3.09 9.45
C ASP A 64 1.36 3.97 10.17
N ALA A 65 1.47 3.86 11.49
CA ALA A 65 2.45 4.64 12.26
C ALA A 65 3.92 4.32 11.89
N SER A 66 4.18 3.18 11.28
CA SER A 66 5.53 2.69 10.96
C SER A 66 6.01 3.04 9.56
N GLY A 67 5.10 3.27 8.62
CA GLY A 67 5.46 3.50 7.22
C GLY A 67 4.28 3.47 6.29
N ALA A 68 4.57 3.47 4.99
CA ALA A 68 3.59 3.45 3.92
C ALA A 68 3.95 2.40 2.87
N ILE A 69 2.93 1.92 2.14
CA ILE A 69 3.11 1.00 1.02
C ILE A 69 2.01 1.23 -0.03
N ILE A 70 2.32 0.91 -1.27
CA ILE A 70 1.38 0.98 -2.38
C ILE A 70 0.71 -0.38 -2.54
N ILE A 71 -0.60 -0.38 -2.78
CA ILE A 71 -1.37 -1.56 -3.17
C ILE A 71 -1.88 -1.33 -4.59
N ALA A 72 -1.44 -2.17 -5.53
CA ALA A 72 -1.88 -2.10 -6.92
C ALA A 72 -3.11 -2.98 -7.14
N ILE A 73 -4.20 -2.37 -7.59
CA ILE A 73 -5.50 -3.02 -7.76
C ILE A 73 -6.01 -2.75 -9.17
N ASN A 74 -6.37 -3.79 -9.88
CA ASN A 74 -6.91 -3.65 -11.23
C ASN A 74 -8.35 -3.13 -11.19
N GLY A 75 -8.57 -1.98 -11.80
CA GLY A 75 -9.88 -1.33 -11.87
C GLY A 75 -9.81 0.16 -11.56
N SER A 76 -10.82 0.88 -12.02
CA SER A 76 -10.99 2.31 -11.76
C SER A 76 -12.00 2.55 -10.63
N GLY A 77 -12.10 3.79 -10.15
CA GLY A 77 -13.09 4.18 -9.16
C GLY A 77 -12.76 3.72 -7.75
N LEU A 78 -11.48 3.53 -7.43
CA LEU A 78 -11.02 3.13 -6.09
C LEU A 78 -11.43 4.15 -5.02
N SER A 79 -11.44 5.43 -5.37
CA SER A 79 -11.89 6.52 -4.50
C SER A 79 -13.32 6.38 -4.02
N GLY A 80 -14.17 5.70 -4.77
CA GLY A 80 -15.58 5.53 -4.42
C GLY A 80 -15.80 4.66 -3.18
N TYR A 81 -14.87 3.77 -2.86
CA TYR A 81 -14.97 2.88 -1.69
C TYR A 81 -13.71 2.84 -0.82
N LEU A 82 -12.62 3.43 -1.29
CA LEU A 82 -11.37 3.62 -0.54
C LEU A 82 -11.02 5.10 -0.50
N PRO A 83 -11.87 5.94 0.13
CA PRO A 83 -11.56 7.37 0.24
C PRO A 83 -10.36 7.60 1.14
N VAL A 84 -9.63 8.69 0.90
CA VAL A 84 -8.54 9.13 1.78
C VAL A 84 -9.07 9.29 3.21
N GLY A 85 -8.34 8.76 4.18
CA GLY A 85 -8.72 8.75 5.59
C GLY A 85 -9.45 7.49 6.04
N GLN A 86 -9.85 6.61 5.11
CA GLN A 86 -10.49 5.34 5.44
C GLN A 86 -9.48 4.35 6.01
N GLU A 87 -9.77 3.82 7.20
CA GLU A 87 -9.02 2.69 7.77
C GLU A 87 -9.48 1.37 7.17
N ILE A 88 -8.51 0.53 6.80
CA ILE A 88 -8.76 -0.80 6.24
C ILE A 88 -7.91 -1.86 6.90
N LEU A 89 -8.41 -3.08 6.91
CA LEU A 89 -7.70 -4.30 7.26
C LEU A 89 -7.42 -5.08 5.98
N VAL A 90 -6.19 -5.48 5.75
CA VAL A 90 -5.79 -6.24 4.56
C VAL A 90 -5.22 -7.58 4.95
N ASN A 91 -5.83 -8.66 4.48
CA ASN A 91 -5.28 -9.99 4.57
C ASN A 91 -4.25 -10.20 3.45
N LEU A 92 -2.99 -10.33 3.82
CA LEU A 92 -1.88 -10.40 2.87
C LEU A 92 -1.65 -11.81 2.32
N LYS A 93 -2.07 -12.85 3.02
CA LYS A 93 -1.89 -14.23 2.56
C LYS A 93 -2.56 -14.45 1.20
N GLY A 94 -1.80 -14.93 0.23
CA GLY A 94 -2.28 -15.15 -1.13
C GLY A 94 -2.07 -13.96 -2.07
N LEU A 95 -1.63 -12.82 -1.55
CA LEU A 95 -1.20 -11.68 -2.35
C LEU A 95 0.31 -11.74 -2.60
N TYR A 96 0.79 -10.93 -3.52
CA TYR A 96 2.21 -10.82 -3.83
C TYR A 96 2.78 -9.52 -3.28
N ILE A 97 4.03 -9.58 -2.84
CA ILE A 97 4.81 -8.41 -2.44
C ILE A 97 6.08 -8.35 -3.28
N GLY A 98 6.49 -7.16 -3.65
CA GLY A 98 7.70 -6.96 -4.41
C GLY A 98 7.98 -5.49 -4.64
N SER A 99 8.68 -5.20 -5.72
CA SER A 99 8.97 -3.84 -6.13
C SER A 99 8.57 -3.60 -7.59
N TYR A 100 8.10 -2.41 -7.86
CA TYR A 100 7.89 -1.90 -9.19
C TYR A 100 8.61 -0.55 -9.31
N LYS A 101 9.55 -0.46 -10.23
CA LYS A 101 10.41 0.74 -10.37
C LYS A 101 11.06 1.16 -9.04
N LYS A 102 11.55 0.18 -8.29
CA LYS A 102 12.19 0.31 -6.97
C LYS A 102 11.27 0.80 -5.83
N LEU A 103 9.96 0.81 -6.04
CA LEU A 103 8.99 1.13 -4.99
C LEU A 103 8.36 -0.16 -4.44
N PRO A 104 8.33 -0.35 -3.11
CA PRO A 104 7.65 -1.46 -2.48
C PRO A 104 6.16 -1.46 -2.84
N GLN A 105 5.64 -2.63 -3.19
CA GLN A 105 4.26 -2.76 -3.65
C GLN A 105 3.67 -4.11 -3.22
N ILE A 106 2.41 -4.07 -2.79
CA ILE A 106 1.55 -5.23 -2.70
C ILE A 106 0.74 -5.30 -3.99
N GLY A 107 0.66 -6.48 -4.58
CA GLY A 107 -0.03 -6.63 -5.86
C GLY A 107 -0.31 -8.07 -6.21
N GLY A 108 -0.42 -8.32 -7.50
CA GLY A 108 -0.55 -9.63 -8.12
C GLY A 108 0.65 -9.92 -9.01
N VAL A 109 0.54 -10.98 -9.80
CA VAL A 109 1.53 -11.37 -10.79
C VAL A 109 0.90 -11.28 -12.18
N ASN A 110 1.59 -10.62 -13.10
CA ASN A 110 1.21 -10.53 -14.50
C ASN A 110 2.29 -11.08 -15.41
N THR A 111 1.86 -11.64 -16.54
CA THR A 111 2.76 -12.01 -17.62
C THR A 111 3.11 -10.77 -18.44
N LYS A 112 4.41 -10.51 -18.63
CA LYS A 112 4.88 -9.42 -19.49
C LYS A 112 4.62 -9.77 -20.95
N LEU A 113 4.06 -8.81 -21.68
CA LEU A 113 3.75 -8.98 -23.11
C LEU A 113 5.00 -9.10 -23.97
N SER A 114 6.14 -8.57 -23.52
CA SER A 114 7.37 -8.50 -24.31
C SER A 114 8.11 -9.84 -24.43
N ASP A 115 8.08 -10.67 -23.39
CA ASP A 115 8.88 -11.88 -23.31
C ASP A 115 8.18 -13.07 -22.63
N GLY A 116 6.92 -12.89 -22.20
CA GLY A 116 6.16 -13.91 -21.50
C GLY A 116 6.60 -14.17 -20.05
N SER A 117 7.59 -13.43 -19.53
CA SER A 117 8.03 -13.57 -18.15
C SER A 117 6.99 -13.06 -17.16
N LEU A 118 7.04 -13.58 -15.92
CA LEU A 118 6.19 -13.08 -14.84
C LEU A 118 6.83 -11.85 -14.19
N GLY A 119 6.01 -10.98 -13.64
CA GLY A 119 6.45 -9.83 -12.89
C GLY A 119 5.35 -9.27 -12.01
N MET A 120 5.69 -8.31 -11.15
CA MET A 120 4.70 -7.62 -10.32
C MET A 120 3.61 -7.00 -11.19
N GLY A 121 2.38 -7.20 -10.77
CA GLY A 121 1.21 -6.68 -11.42
C GLY A 121 0.18 -6.19 -10.42
N LYS A 122 -1.05 -6.06 -10.88
CA LYS A 122 -2.17 -5.59 -10.09
C LYS A 122 -2.97 -6.77 -9.56
N ILE A 123 -3.59 -6.59 -8.38
CA ILE A 123 -4.54 -7.55 -7.83
C ILE A 123 -5.83 -7.41 -8.63
N GLU A 124 -6.37 -8.52 -9.13
CA GLU A 124 -7.68 -8.52 -9.76
C GLU A 124 -8.77 -8.08 -8.77
N ARG A 125 -9.73 -7.32 -9.23
CA ARG A 125 -10.75 -6.69 -8.38
C ARG A 125 -11.51 -7.70 -7.51
N ALA A 126 -11.86 -8.84 -8.08
CA ALA A 126 -12.57 -9.90 -7.36
C ALA A 126 -11.71 -10.49 -6.24
N ILE A 127 -10.42 -10.69 -6.49
CA ILE A 127 -9.46 -11.17 -5.49
C ILE A 127 -9.27 -10.12 -4.40
N TRP A 128 -9.10 -8.87 -4.76
CA TRP A 128 -8.97 -7.77 -3.80
C TRP A 128 -10.15 -7.71 -2.84
N ASN A 129 -11.35 -7.81 -3.34
CA ASN A 129 -12.56 -7.77 -2.52
C ASN A 129 -12.63 -8.86 -1.44
N GLU A 130 -11.94 -9.99 -1.62
CA GLU A 130 -11.84 -11.04 -0.63
C GLU A 130 -10.77 -10.78 0.44
N HIS A 131 -9.82 -9.88 0.16
CA HIS A 131 -8.62 -9.66 0.96
C HIS A 131 -8.65 -8.41 1.82
N PHE A 132 -9.67 -7.58 1.75
CA PHE A 132 -9.74 -6.39 2.57
C PHE A 132 -11.08 -6.21 3.26
N LYS A 133 -11.07 -5.47 4.35
CA LYS A 133 -12.25 -5.06 5.10
C LYS A 133 -12.16 -3.58 5.41
N ILE A 134 -13.25 -2.86 5.16
CA ILE A 134 -13.37 -1.47 5.58
C ILE A 134 -13.66 -1.46 7.09
N LEU A 135 -12.81 -0.79 7.84
CA LEU A 135 -12.99 -0.57 9.28
C LEU A 135 -13.73 0.76 9.47
N ASN A 136 -14.67 0.79 10.41
CA ASN A 136 -15.48 1.97 10.70
C ASN A 136 -16.10 2.62 9.44
N PRO A 137 -16.99 1.90 8.71
CA PRO A 137 -17.59 2.41 7.49
C PRO A 137 -18.29 3.77 7.72
N GLY A 138 -18.06 4.72 6.81
CA GLY A 138 -18.62 6.06 6.91
C GLY A 138 -17.85 7.04 7.81
N GLU A 139 -16.78 6.57 8.45
CA GLU A 139 -15.92 7.39 9.31
C GLU A 139 -14.59 7.78 8.64
N ALA A 140 -14.55 7.76 7.31
CA ALA A 140 -13.37 8.23 6.58
C ALA A 140 -13.19 9.73 6.84
N ASP A 141 -12.05 10.08 7.41
CA ASP A 141 -11.71 11.47 7.73
C ASP A 141 -10.34 11.81 7.15
N ALA A 142 -10.33 12.51 6.04
CA ALA A 142 -9.11 12.95 5.39
C ALA A 142 -8.27 13.90 6.27
N SER A 143 -8.88 14.55 7.25
CA SER A 143 -8.16 15.43 8.18
C SER A 143 -7.26 14.64 9.14
N THR A 144 -7.52 13.35 9.33
CA THR A 144 -6.65 12.48 10.14
C THR A 144 -5.34 12.13 9.42
N VAL A 145 -5.28 12.33 8.11
CA VAL A 145 -4.10 12.13 7.30
C VAL A 145 -3.26 13.39 7.36
N VAL A 146 -2.45 13.52 8.41
CA VAL A 146 -1.60 14.69 8.61
C VAL A 146 -0.26 14.45 7.90
N PRO A 147 0.17 15.37 7.00
CA PRO A 147 1.50 15.29 6.42
C PRO A 147 2.56 15.44 7.51
N GLU A 148 3.49 14.48 7.58
CA GLU A 148 4.66 14.61 8.44
C GLU A 148 5.62 15.65 7.86
N GLU A 149 6.34 16.36 8.74
CA GLU A 149 7.38 17.26 8.31
C GLU A 149 8.58 16.47 7.79
N PHE A 150 8.99 16.75 6.56
CA PHE A 150 10.16 16.10 5.97
C PHE A 150 11.44 16.76 6.48
N ASP A 151 12.33 15.97 7.08
CA ASP A 151 13.60 16.44 7.59
C ASP A 151 14.66 16.46 6.48
N LEU A 152 14.89 17.64 5.91
CA LEU A 152 15.86 17.83 4.84
C LEU A 152 17.30 17.51 5.24
N THR A 153 17.62 17.49 6.54
CA THR A 153 18.98 17.15 7.00
C THR A 153 19.29 15.65 6.86
N LYS A 154 18.25 14.83 6.67
CA LYS A 154 18.37 13.37 6.55
C LYS A 154 18.26 12.85 5.12
N LEU A 155 18.44 13.69 4.12
CA LEU A 155 18.36 13.28 2.71
C LEU A 155 19.34 12.17 2.32
N THR A 156 20.47 12.07 3.02
CA THR A 156 21.48 11.02 2.77
C THR A 156 21.30 9.78 3.66
N ASP A 157 20.33 9.81 4.58
CA ASP A 157 20.02 8.68 5.44
C ASP A 157 19.08 7.73 4.69
N ALA A 158 19.61 6.62 4.19
CA ALA A 158 18.83 5.63 3.45
C ALA A 158 17.69 5.04 4.27
N ALA A 159 17.91 4.78 5.55
CA ALA A 159 16.88 4.24 6.43
C ALA A 159 15.72 5.23 6.62
N TYR A 160 16.04 6.51 6.80
CA TYR A 160 15.02 7.57 6.89
C TYR A 160 14.24 7.71 5.58
N MET A 161 14.92 7.70 4.45
CA MET A 161 14.28 7.79 3.13
C MET A 161 13.37 6.58 2.86
N ASP A 162 13.84 5.38 3.15
CA ASP A 162 13.06 4.16 2.97
C ASP A 162 11.82 4.13 3.87
N ALA A 163 11.95 4.56 5.13
CA ALA A 163 10.84 4.62 6.07
C ALA A 163 9.74 5.62 5.65
N ASN A 164 10.11 6.66 4.90
CA ASN A 164 9.20 7.74 4.53
C ASN A 164 8.72 7.67 3.07
N VAL A 165 9.14 6.67 2.30
CA VAL A 165 8.65 6.46 0.94
C VAL A 165 7.13 6.24 0.94
N GLY A 166 6.42 7.05 0.16
CA GLY A 166 4.97 6.99 0.03
C GLY A 166 4.18 7.68 1.12
N LYS A 167 4.82 8.19 2.19
CA LYS A 167 4.15 9.01 3.20
C LYS A 167 3.78 10.39 2.66
N LEU A 168 2.68 10.92 3.17
CA LEU A 168 2.30 12.31 2.93
C LEU A 168 3.20 13.21 3.79
N MET A 169 3.99 14.09 3.15
CA MET A 169 5.01 14.91 3.79
C MET A 169 4.84 16.39 3.48
N THR A 170 5.25 17.24 4.39
CA THR A 170 5.26 18.70 4.24
C THR A 170 6.67 19.25 4.35
N LEU A 171 7.06 20.12 3.43
CA LEU A 171 8.29 20.89 3.51
C LEU A 171 7.99 22.26 4.12
N LYS A 172 8.68 22.57 5.22
CA LYS A 172 8.57 23.90 5.85
C LYS A 172 9.83 24.72 5.58
N LYS A 173 9.64 26.04 5.43
CA LYS A 173 10.72 27.01 5.27
C LYS A 173 11.66 26.72 4.10
N VAL A 174 11.13 26.24 3.00
CA VAL A 174 11.90 26.07 1.77
C VAL A 174 12.02 27.46 1.10
N LYS A 175 13.27 27.88 0.85
CA LYS A 175 13.56 29.04 -0.01
C LYS A 175 14.05 28.53 -1.35
N PHE A 176 13.45 29.02 -2.38
CA PHE A 176 13.88 28.79 -3.75
C PHE A 176 14.72 29.96 -4.24
#